data_5fa5c02e3ea56a231286e0c6b339e220
#
_entry.id   5fa5c02e3ea56a231286e0c6b339e220
#
_cell.length_a   1.000
_cell.length_b   1.000
_cell.length_c   1.000
_cell.angle_alpha   90.00
_cell.angle_beta   90.00
_cell.angle_gamma   90.00
#
_symmetry.space_group_name_H-M   'P 1'
#
loop_
_entity.id
_entity.type
_entity.pdbx_description
1 polymer ?
#
loop_
_entity_poly.entity_id
_entity_poly.type
_entity_poly.pdbx_seq_one_letter_code
_entity_poly.pdbx_strand_id
1 'polypeptide(L)'
;KTQGITFDSAGTMILTRSYRTKKAKSGYISQLRTYKPSFASPKSNGKVLKNTAMKVTTMPPMVKGAAVYGTYTYALFSSSYYKSCKYPVDRVIAMKESKLVE
;
A
#
# COMPACT_ATOMS: atom_id res chain seq x y z
N LYS A 1 -4.25 -8.96 -0.41
CA LYS A 1 -5.50 -8.40 0.12
C LYS A 1 -5.27 -6.99 0.65
N THR A 2 -6.27 -6.16 0.48
CA THR A 2 -6.21 -4.78 0.99
C THR A 2 -6.26 -4.80 2.51
N GLN A 3 -5.33 -4.09 3.15
CA GLN A 3 -5.23 -4.02 4.61
C GLN A 3 -5.63 -2.66 5.15
N GLY A 4 -5.37 -1.59 4.41
CA GLY A 4 -5.67 -0.24 4.85
C GLY A 4 -5.83 0.72 3.69
N ILE A 5 -6.40 1.89 3.99
CA ILE A 5 -6.69 2.92 3.00
C ILE A 5 -6.45 4.29 3.63
N THR A 6 -5.87 5.20 2.86
CA THR A 6 -5.76 6.59 3.24
C THR A 6 -5.78 7.47 1.98
N PHE A 7 -5.89 8.79 2.17
CA PHE A 7 -5.93 9.75 1.08
C PHE A 7 -4.96 10.89 1.38
N ASP A 8 -4.34 11.42 0.33
CA ASP A 8 -3.56 12.65 0.47
C ASP A 8 -4.47 13.88 0.26
N SER A 9 -3.89 15.07 0.38
CA SER A 9 -4.64 16.32 0.25
C SER A 9 -5.15 16.57 -1.17
N ALA A 10 -4.58 15.93 -2.17
CA ALA A 10 -5.02 16.03 -3.57
C ALA A 10 -6.12 15.02 -3.91
N GLY A 11 -6.50 14.15 -2.96
CA GLY A 11 -7.50 13.12 -3.18
C GLY A 11 -6.95 11.83 -3.76
N THR A 12 -5.64 11.69 -3.87
CA THR A 12 -5.01 10.42 -4.27
C THR A 12 -5.29 9.37 -3.22
N MET A 13 -5.84 8.25 -3.63
CA MET A 13 -6.10 7.14 -2.73
C MET A 13 -4.86 6.26 -2.63
N ILE A 14 -4.51 5.90 -1.40
CA ILE A 14 -3.38 5.02 -1.12
C ILE A 14 -3.90 3.78 -0.40
N LEU A 15 -3.72 2.62 -1.03
CA LEU A 15 -4.10 1.34 -0.46
C LEU A 15 -2.86 0.56 -0.06
N THR A 16 -2.91 -0.07 1.11
CA THR A 16 -1.91 -1.07 1.48
C THR A 16 -2.46 -2.45 1.12
N ARG A 17 -1.59 -3.27 0.58
CA ARG A 17 -1.96 -4.62 0.17
C ARG A 17 -0.85 -5.58 0.60
N SER A 18 -1.20 -6.55 1.40
CA SER A 18 -0.24 -7.57 1.82
C SER A 18 -0.92 -8.90 2.09
N TYR A 19 -0.23 -9.97 1.75
CA TYR A 19 -0.69 -11.33 2.02
C TYR A 19 0.45 -12.31 1.75
N ARG A 20 0.36 -13.50 2.35
CA ARG A 20 1.30 -14.58 2.09
C ARG A 20 0.87 -15.32 0.83
N THR A 21 1.86 -15.73 0.05
CA THR A 21 1.60 -16.58 -1.13
C THR A 21 2.85 -17.35 -1.53
N LYS A 22 2.66 -18.61 -1.86
CA LYS A 22 3.74 -19.47 -2.38
C LYS A 22 4.17 -19.07 -3.79
N LYS A 23 3.37 -18.28 -4.48
CA LYS A 23 3.67 -17.84 -5.84
C LYS A 23 4.77 -16.79 -5.90
N ALA A 24 5.07 -16.13 -4.79
CA ALA A 24 6.16 -15.17 -4.70
C ALA A 24 7.39 -15.84 -4.10
N LYS A 25 8.59 -15.53 -4.63
CA LYS A 25 9.86 -16.08 -4.10
C LYS A 25 10.05 -15.72 -2.63
N SER A 26 9.63 -14.54 -2.22
CA SER A 26 9.73 -14.07 -0.84
C SER A 26 8.73 -14.74 0.09
N GLY A 27 7.71 -15.41 -0.46
CA GLY A 27 6.63 -16.00 0.32
C GLY A 27 5.50 -15.04 0.64
N TYR A 28 5.58 -13.80 0.18
CA TYR A 28 4.57 -12.79 0.45
C TYR A 28 4.52 -11.73 -0.64
N ILE A 29 3.41 -10.99 -0.66
CA ILE A 29 3.26 -9.74 -1.42
C ILE A 29 3.05 -8.63 -0.40
N SER A 30 3.73 -7.50 -0.58
CA SER A 30 3.57 -6.32 0.27
C SER A 30 3.76 -5.09 -0.59
N GLN A 31 2.70 -4.28 -0.73
CA GLN A 31 2.65 -3.16 -1.68
C GLN A 31 1.88 -1.97 -1.14
N LEU A 32 2.30 -0.78 -1.56
CA LEU A 32 1.45 0.40 -1.56
C LEU A 32 0.98 0.63 -2.99
N ARG A 33 -0.31 0.87 -3.15
CA ARG A 33 -0.93 1.17 -4.44
C ARG A 33 -1.56 2.53 -4.40
N THR A 34 -1.25 3.39 -5.36
CA THR A 34 -1.81 4.73 -5.44
C THR A 34 -2.75 4.84 -6.64
N TYR A 35 -3.85 5.57 -6.45
CA TYR A 35 -4.90 5.73 -7.43
C TYR A 35 -5.24 7.21 -7.58
N LYS A 36 -5.38 7.66 -8.83
CA LYS A 36 -5.73 9.05 -9.13
C LYS A 36 -7.11 9.41 -8.54
N PRO A 37 -7.35 10.70 -8.20
CA PRO A 37 -8.66 11.12 -7.71
C PRO A 37 -9.82 10.72 -8.63
N SER A 38 -9.57 10.59 -9.92
CA SER A 38 -10.58 10.18 -10.90
C SER A 38 -11.10 8.75 -10.70
N PHE A 39 -10.49 7.94 -9.85
CA PHE A 39 -10.98 6.59 -9.56
C PHE A 39 -12.43 6.63 -9.02
N ALA A 40 -12.79 7.71 -8.34
CA ALA A 40 -14.12 7.87 -7.73
C ALA A 40 -15.12 8.52 -8.66
N SER A 41 -14.85 8.57 -9.97
CA SER A 41 -15.79 9.15 -10.92
C SER A 41 -17.11 8.37 -10.95
N PRO A 42 -18.24 9.01 -11.27
CA PRO A 42 -19.53 8.30 -11.38
C PRO A 42 -19.50 7.10 -12.32
N LYS A 43 -18.67 7.15 -13.36
CA LYS A 43 -18.52 6.06 -14.34
C LYS A 43 -17.90 4.80 -13.75
N SER A 44 -17.22 4.90 -12.61
CA SER A 44 -16.55 3.75 -12.00
C SER A 44 -17.49 2.91 -11.14
N ASN A 45 -18.70 3.37 -10.88
CA ASN A 45 -19.67 2.74 -9.95
C ASN A 45 -19.03 2.42 -8.58
N GLY A 46 -18.08 3.23 -8.16
CA GLY A 46 -17.37 3.02 -6.90
C GLY A 46 -16.40 1.86 -6.91
N LYS A 47 -16.14 1.22 -8.05
CA LYS A 47 -15.20 0.11 -8.15
C LYS A 47 -13.82 0.62 -8.50
N VAL A 48 -12.80 0.11 -7.80
CA VAL A 48 -11.39 0.37 -8.11
C VAL A 48 -10.81 -0.91 -8.68
N LEU A 49 -10.48 -0.88 -9.97
CA LEU A 49 -9.95 -2.06 -10.65
C LEU A 49 -8.46 -2.24 -10.33
N LYS A 50 -8.03 -3.50 -10.22
CA LYS A 50 -6.63 -3.82 -9.93
C LYS A 50 -5.65 -3.14 -10.89
N ASN A 51 -6.04 -3.01 -12.14
CA ASN A 51 -5.16 -2.50 -13.20
C ASN A 51 -5.18 -0.98 -13.35
N THR A 52 -5.90 -0.27 -12.47
CA THR A 52 -6.00 1.19 -12.57
C THR A 52 -5.10 1.92 -11.60
N ALA A 53 -4.28 1.21 -10.84
CA ALA A 53 -3.33 1.84 -9.96
C ALA A 53 -2.38 2.74 -10.76
N MET A 54 -2.20 3.97 -10.30
CA MET A 54 -1.26 4.92 -10.90
C MET A 54 0.17 4.43 -10.68
N LYS A 55 0.46 3.91 -9.49
CA LYS A 55 1.76 3.36 -9.14
C LYS A 55 1.60 2.23 -8.14
N VAL A 56 2.42 1.20 -8.30
CA VAL A 56 2.52 0.09 -7.33
C VAL A 56 3.95 0.10 -6.80
N THR A 57 4.10 0.29 -5.49
CA THR A 57 5.41 0.33 -4.85
C THR A 57 5.58 -0.88 -3.96
N THR A 58 6.65 -1.66 -4.21
CA THR A 58 6.97 -2.81 -3.38
C THR A 58 7.44 -2.35 -2.01
N MET A 59 6.91 -2.97 -0.97
CA MET A 59 7.17 -2.62 0.43
C MET A 59 7.90 -3.75 1.16
N PRO A 60 8.56 -3.44 2.28
CA PRO A 60 9.00 -4.46 3.21
C PRO A 60 7.84 -5.37 3.65
N PRO A 61 8.13 -6.53 4.27
CA PRO A 61 7.09 -7.53 4.55
C PRO A 61 5.91 -7.00 5.34
N MET A 62 4.73 -7.34 4.85
CA MET A 62 3.44 -7.24 5.54
C MET A 62 3.08 -5.82 5.98
N VAL A 63 2.96 -4.93 4.99
CA VAL A 63 2.40 -3.61 5.23
C VAL A 63 0.93 -3.75 5.65
N LYS A 64 0.55 -3.10 6.75
CA LYS A 64 -0.80 -3.23 7.34
C LYS A 64 -1.65 -1.99 7.14
N GLY A 65 -1.07 -0.81 7.29
CA GLY A 65 -1.82 0.42 7.20
C GLY A 65 -0.93 1.57 6.79
N ALA A 66 -1.56 2.69 6.45
CA ALA A 66 -0.84 3.90 6.10
C ALA A 66 -1.67 5.12 6.47
N ALA A 67 -0.99 6.23 6.71
CA ALA A 67 -1.60 7.53 6.96
C ALA A 67 -0.73 8.61 6.34
N VAL A 68 -1.36 9.62 5.76
CA VAL A 68 -0.65 10.76 5.19
C VAL A 68 -0.65 11.91 6.18
N TYR A 69 0.51 12.51 6.41
CA TYR A 69 0.64 13.71 7.21
C TYR A 69 1.68 14.62 6.58
N GLY A 70 1.28 15.83 6.18
CA GLY A 70 2.15 16.75 5.46
C GLY A 70 2.58 16.14 4.12
N THR A 71 3.87 16.07 3.88
CA THR A 71 4.43 15.57 2.63
C THR A 71 4.92 14.12 2.75
N TYR A 72 4.60 13.46 3.86
CA TYR A 72 5.03 12.09 4.11
C TYR A 72 3.86 11.15 4.27
N THR A 73 4.07 9.91 3.82
CA THR A 73 3.18 8.79 4.11
C THR A 73 3.87 7.91 5.14
N TYR A 74 3.15 7.60 6.21
CA TYR A 74 3.63 6.74 7.29
C TYR A 74 2.97 5.38 7.13
N ALA A 75 3.76 4.34 6.94
CA ALA A 75 3.25 2.99 6.77
C ALA A 75 3.64 2.12 7.96
N LEU A 76 2.67 1.35 8.44
CA LEU A 76 2.85 0.40 9.53
C LEU A 76 3.12 -0.98 8.96
N PHE A 77 4.16 -1.62 9.47
CA PHE A 77 4.54 -2.98 9.09
C PHE A 77 4.49 -3.89 10.31
N SER A 78 3.99 -5.10 10.12
CA SER A 78 3.92 -6.09 11.20
C SER A 78 4.11 -7.48 10.59
N SER A 79 5.33 -7.96 10.58
CA SER A 79 5.70 -9.20 9.89
C SER A 79 6.34 -10.26 10.79
N SER A 80 6.75 -9.93 12.01
CA SER A 80 7.42 -10.92 12.88
C SER A 80 6.54 -12.11 13.22
N TYR A 81 5.22 -11.94 13.18
CA TYR A 81 4.26 -13.02 13.38
C TYR A 81 4.32 -14.08 12.27
N TYR A 82 4.75 -13.70 11.07
CA TYR A 82 4.69 -14.58 9.91
C TYR A 82 6.01 -15.32 9.70
N LYS A 83 5.99 -16.63 9.85
CA LYS A 83 7.19 -17.47 9.67
C LYS A 83 7.77 -17.38 8.26
N SER A 84 6.97 -17.03 7.26
CA SER A 84 7.41 -16.86 5.89
C SER A 84 8.25 -15.59 5.67
N CYS A 85 8.26 -14.66 6.64
CA CYS A 85 9.03 -13.44 6.52
C CYS A 85 10.40 -13.63 7.18
N LYS A 86 11.40 -13.93 6.35
CA LYS A 86 12.76 -14.22 6.83
C LYS A 86 13.39 -13.03 7.55
N TYR A 87 13.09 -11.81 7.08
CA TYR A 87 13.59 -10.57 7.68
C TYR A 87 12.39 -9.71 8.08
N PRO A 88 11.78 -10.00 9.23
CA PRO A 88 10.56 -9.29 9.64
C PRO A 88 10.80 -7.82 9.96
N VAL A 89 9.77 -7.04 9.73
CA VAL A 89 9.73 -5.60 10.04
C VAL A 89 8.51 -5.33 10.89
N ASP A 90 8.73 -4.83 12.11
CA ASP A 90 7.64 -4.40 13.00
C ASP A 90 7.92 -2.95 13.38
N ARG A 91 7.48 -2.01 12.53
CA ARG A 91 7.73 -0.58 12.73
C ARG A 91 6.87 0.28 11.82
N VAL A 92 6.90 1.58 12.07
CA VAL A 92 6.34 2.59 11.18
C VAL A 92 7.49 3.19 10.39
N ILE A 93 7.33 3.26 9.07
CA ILE A 93 8.33 3.84 8.18
C ILE A 93 7.71 5.05 7.48
N ALA A 94 8.43 6.18 7.52
CA ALA A 94 8.02 7.39 6.82
C ALA A 94 8.62 7.43 5.41
N MET A 95 7.79 7.77 4.42
CA MET A 95 8.21 7.87 3.02
C MET A 95 7.70 9.18 2.45
N LYS A 96 8.50 9.81 1.58
CA LYS A 96 8.00 10.99 0.88
C LYS A 96 6.85 10.59 -0.03
N GLU A 97 5.71 11.26 0.12
CA GLU A 97 4.50 10.94 -0.61
C GLU A 97 4.72 11.07 -2.12
N SER A 98 5.53 12.05 -2.57
CA SER A 98 5.84 12.24 -3.99
C SER A 98 6.49 11.01 -4.64
N LYS A 99 7.19 10.18 -3.86
CA LYS A 99 7.81 8.96 -4.37
C LYS A 99 6.80 7.83 -4.62
N LEU A 100 5.63 7.96 -4.04
CA LEU A 100 4.58 6.94 -4.15
C LEU A 100 3.61 7.21 -5.30
N VAL A 101 3.62 8.43 -5.85
CA VAL A 101 2.65 8.85 -6.88
C VAL A 101 3.29 9.13 -8.24
N GLU A 102 4.60 9.12 -8.33
CA GLU A 102 5.32 9.33 -9.59
C GLU A 102 5.35 8.08 -10.46
#